data_cccee24195d3dfeb4d81279d90d38a22
#
_entry.id   cccee24195d3dfeb4d81279d90d38a22
#
_cell.length_a   1.000
_cell.length_b   1.000
_cell.length_c   1.000
_cell.angle_alpha   90.00
_cell.angle_beta   90.00
_cell.angle_gamma   90.00
#
_symmetry.space_group_name_H-M   'P 1'
#
loop_
_entity.id
_entity.type
_entity.pdbx_description
1 polymer ?
#
loop_
_entity_poly.entity_id
_entity_poly.type
_entity_poly.pdbx_seq_one_letter_code
_entity_poly.pdbx_strand_id
1 'polypeptide(L)'
;MRDSIKEYVSIGGHDVVANVVEEAWNHQSYYNDLSMVKWTKKADGTWEFDYDWYDAWINFMIECKVLDPANGIGQIKCYSIVPWNNQIAYYDEAQGKVVKESHNPGTAKWKEMWEPFLKDFMEHSKKMGWFDITYISMDERGLDQLEPAVEMIESVKDEDGNHFKISSALNYAAPEYYEFTDRIDDISINLGN
;
A
#
# COMPACT_ATOMS: atom_id res chain seq x y z
N MET A 1 -13.45 -14.39 14.02
CA MET A 1 -12.43 -13.39 13.70
C MET A 1 -11.54 -13.03 14.91
N ARG A 2 -12.05 -12.46 16.02
CA ARG A 2 -11.20 -12.11 17.19
C ARG A 2 -10.40 -13.28 17.77
N ASP A 3 -10.93 -14.48 17.81
CA ASP A 3 -10.21 -15.65 18.36
C ASP A 3 -9.08 -16.12 17.43
N SER A 4 -9.28 -16.10 16.12
CA SER A 4 -8.22 -16.40 15.15
C SER A 4 -7.09 -15.35 15.20
N ILE A 5 -7.43 -14.08 15.45
CA ILE A 5 -6.44 -13.02 15.63
C ILE A 5 -5.64 -13.22 16.91
N LYS A 6 -6.26 -13.66 18.00
CA LYS A 6 -5.54 -13.99 19.25
C LYS A 6 -4.54 -15.13 19.05
N GLU A 7 -4.91 -16.16 18.28
CA GLU A 7 -3.99 -17.23 17.93
C GLU A 7 -2.81 -16.69 17.10
N TYR A 8 -3.09 -15.85 16.10
CA TYR A 8 -2.08 -15.20 15.28
C TYR A 8 -1.07 -14.41 16.13
N VAL A 9 -1.55 -13.57 17.05
CA VAL A 9 -0.69 -12.82 17.97
C VAL A 9 0.09 -13.76 18.90
N SER A 10 -0.53 -14.86 19.36
CA SER A 10 0.13 -15.81 20.30
C SER A 10 1.34 -16.51 19.69
N ILE A 11 1.43 -16.60 18.38
CA ILE A 11 2.56 -17.17 17.65
C ILE A 11 3.51 -16.09 17.08
N GLY A 12 3.35 -14.82 17.51
CA GLY A 12 4.22 -13.72 17.11
C GLY A 12 3.80 -13.02 15.82
N GLY A 13 2.55 -13.19 15.37
CA GLY A 13 2.04 -12.50 14.19
C GLY A 13 1.70 -11.04 14.46
N HIS A 14 2.35 -10.14 13.72
CA HIS A 14 2.22 -8.68 13.86
C HIS A 14 2.09 -7.95 12.51
N ASP A 15 1.78 -8.65 11.43
CA ASP A 15 1.61 -8.06 10.11
C ASP A 15 0.12 -7.91 9.77
N VAL A 16 -0.23 -6.80 9.15
CA VAL A 16 -1.58 -6.49 8.70
C VAL A 16 -1.54 -6.06 7.24
N VAL A 17 -2.40 -6.65 6.43
CA VAL A 17 -2.61 -6.22 5.04
C VAL A 17 -3.78 -5.25 5.00
N ALA A 18 -3.59 -4.14 4.27
CA ALA A 18 -4.62 -3.15 3.98
C ALA A 18 -4.63 -2.84 2.47
N ASN A 19 -5.79 -2.99 1.82
CA ASN A 19 -5.92 -2.65 0.41
C ASN A 19 -6.17 -1.16 0.27
N VAL A 20 -5.26 -0.44 -0.36
CA VAL A 20 -5.41 0.99 -0.64
C VAL A 20 -5.96 1.27 -2.04
N VAL A 21 -6.14 0.23 -2.84
CA VAL A 21 -6.80 0.26 -4.15
C VAL A 21 -7.79 -0.89 -4.28
N GLU A 22 -8.78 -0.73 -5.15
CA GLU A 22 -9.71 -1.81 -5.53
C GLU A 22 -8.96 -2.87 -6.36
N GLU A 23 -9.26 -4.14 -6.14
CA GLU A 23 -8.74 -5.26 -6.95
C GLU A 23 -7.20 -5.34 -7.01
N ALA A 24 -6.51 -5.11 -5.90
CA ALA A 24 -5.05 -5.14 -5.85
C ALA A 24 -4.44 -6.42 -6.48
N TRP A 25 -5.11 -7.56 -6.37
CA TRP A 25 -4.70 -8.87 -6.90
C TRP A 25 -5.51 -9.35 -8.11
N ASN A 26 -6.34 -8.50 -8.71
CA ASN A 26 -7.11 -8.83 -9.92
C ASN A 26 -7.87 -10.17 -9.78
N HIS A 27 -8.78 -10.25 -8.80
CA HIS A 27 -9.61 -11.43 -8.46
C HIS A 27 -8.84 -12.68 -7.97
N GLN A 28 -7.56 -12.58 -7.65
CA GLN A 28 -6.79 -13.71 -7.14
C GLN A 28 -7.00 -13.95 -5.64
N SER A 29 -7.55 -12.96 -4.91
CA SER A 29 -7.86 -13.09 -3.49
C SER A 29 -9.36 -13.11 -3.21
N TYR A 30 -9.72 -13.81 -2.13
CA TYR A 30 -11.10 -14.00 -1.73
C TYR A 30 -11.56 -12.84 -0.84
N TYR A 31 -12.63 -12.14 -1.20
CA TYR A 31 -13.18 -10.98 -0.49
C TYR A 31 -12.25 -9.75 -0.34
N ASN A 32 -11.31 -9.55 -1.24
CA ASN A 32 -10.36 -8.44 -1.22
C ASN A 32 -10.56 -7.45 -2.38
N ASP A 33 -11.77 -7.32 -2.86
CA ASP A 33 -12.09 -6.54 -4.06
C ASP A 33 -12.13 -5.04 -3.77
N LEU A 34 -12.48 -4.65 -2.52
CA LEU A 34 -12.72 -3.26 -2.18
C LEU A 34 -11.47 -2.57 -1.62
N SER A 35 -11.26 -1.34 -2.02
CA SER A 35 -10.28 -0.45 -1.38
C SER A 35 -10.75 -0.05 0.01
N MET A 36 -9.83 -0.01 0.97
CA MET A 36 -10.06 0.58 2.30
C MET A 36 -9.92 2.11 2.28
N VAL A 37 -9.37 2.67 1.20
CA VAL A 37 -9.29 4.10 0.97
C VAL A 37 -10.22 4.45 -0.19
N LYS A 38 -11.08 5.44 0.00
CA LYS A 38 -11.93 5.94 -1.07
C LYS A 38 -11.21 7.06 -1.81
N TRP A 39 -10.99 6.85 -3.10
CA TRP A 39 -10.36 7.81 -3.99
C TRP A 39 -11.42 8.65 -4.68
N THR A 40 -11.32 9.98 -4.59
CA THR A 40 -12.22 10.91 -5.26
C THR A 40 -11.41 11.94 -6.04
N LYS A 41 -11.67 12.02 -7.36
CA LYS A 41 -11.18 13.12 -8.18
C LYS A 41 -12.22 14.22 -8.18
N LYS A 42 -11.87 15.37 -7.63
CA LYS A 42 -12.74 16.53 -7.53
C LYS A 42 -12.99 17.16 -8.91
N ALA A 43 -14.06 17.95 -9.02
CA ALA A 43 -14.41 18.63 -10.27
C ALA A 43 -13.33 19.62 -10.77
N ASP A 44 -12.49 20.13 -9.88
CA ASP A 44 -11.33 20.99 -10.20
C ASP A 44 -10.05 20.22 -10.57
N GLY A 45 -10.11 18.88 -10.54
CA GLY A 45 -9.03 17.96 -10.87
C GLY A 45 -8.13 17.59 -9.69
N THR A 46 -8.33 18.14 -8.51
CA THR A 46 -7.61 17.73 -7.28
C THR A 46 -8.09 16.38 -6.78
N TRP A 47 -7.33 15.78 -5.86
CA TRP A 47 -7.65 14.49 -5.26
C TRP A 47 -8.09 14.69 -3.79
N GLU A 48 -9.03 13.86 -3.37
CA GLU A 48 -9.48 13.72 -1.98
C GLU A 48 -9.49 12.23 -1.63
N PHE A 49 -8.99 11.89 -0.45
CA PHE A 49 -8.90 10.52 0.05
C PHE A 49 -9.64 10.40 1.38
N ASP A 50 -10.50 9.39 1.47
CA ASP A 50 -11.26 9.09 2.69
C ASP A 50 -10.73 7.78 3.29
N TYR A 51 -10.29 7.85 4.53
CA TYR A 51 -9.62 6.79 5.27
C TYR A 51 -10.51 6.08 6.30
N ASP A 52 -11.81 6.37 6.35
CA ASP A 52 -12.69 5.84 7.41
C ASP A 52 -12.60 4.32 7.58
N TRP A 53 -12.61 3.57 6.47
CA TRP A 53 -12.48 2.11 6.50
C TRP A 53 -11.08 1.63 6.86
N TYR A 54 -10.07 2.31 6.36
CA TYR A 54 -8.67 2.04 6.69
C TYR A 54 -8.42 2.28 8.18
N ASP A 55 -8.86 3.40 8.71
CA ASP A 55 -8.70 3.76 10.12
C ASP A 55 -9.44 2.77 11.04
N ALA A 56 -10.67 2.39 10.66
CA ALA A 56 -11.43 1.41 11.42
C ALA A 56 -10.71 0.04 11.47
N TRP A 57 -10.11 -0.38 10.37
CA TRP A 57 -9.34 -1.61 10.28
C TRP A 57 -8.06 -1.57 11.14
N ILE A 58 -7.26 -0.53 11.00
CA ILE A 58 -6.01 -0.40 11.76
C ILE A 58 -6.30 -0.28 13.26
N ASN A 59 -7.26 0.54 13.67
CA ASN A 59 -7.67 0.64 15.07
C ASN A 59 -8.14 -0.70 15.63
N PHE A 60 -8.89 -1.49 14.86
CA PHE A 60 -9.29 -2.82 15.26
C PHE A 60 -8.08 -3.76 15.47
N MET A 61 -7.05 -3.68 14.62
CA MET A 61 -5.83 -4.47 14.77
C MET A 61 -5.00 -4.03 15.98
N ILE A 62 -5.00 -2.74 16.31
CA ILE A 62 -4.39 -2.22 17.55
C ILE A 62 -5.15 -2.75 18.79
N GLU A 63 -6.48 -2.69 18.79
CA GLU A 63 -7.30 -3.27 19.87
C GLU A 63 -7.02 -4.78 20.06
N CYS A 64 -6.83 -5.49 18.97
CA CYS A 64 -6.51 -6.92 19.00
C CYS A 64 -5.05 -7.24 19.36
N LYS A 65 -4.20 -6.24 19.57
CA LYS A 65 -2.76 -6.37 19.88
C LYS A 65 -1.91 -6.96 18.75
N VAL A 66 -2.39 -6.90 17.53
CA VAL A 66 -1.58 -7.20 16.34
C VAL A 66 -0.57 -6.07 16.11
N LEU A 67 -1.01 -4.83 16.26
CA LEU A 67 -0.20 -3.62 16.11
C LEU A 67 -0.06 -2.90 17.46
N ASP A 68 1.13 -2.34 17.70
CA ASP A 68 1.39 -1.38 18.78
C ASP A 68 2.33 -0.28 18.24
N PRO A 69 1.76 0.72 17.54
CA PRO A 69 2.54 1.77 16.89
C PRO A 69 3.40 2.57 17.88
N ALA A 70 2.91 2.79 19.11
CA ALA A 70 3.63 3.53 20.13
C ALA A 70 4.95 2.88 20.54
N ASN A 71 5.06 1.55 20.39
CA ASN A 71 6.26 0.77 20.65
C ASN A 71 6.95 0.28 19.36
N GLY A 72 6.50 0.73 18.19
CA GLY A 72 7.06 0.31 16.90
C GLY A 72 6.81 -1.15 16.55
N ILE A 73 5.76 -1.77 17.12
CA ILE A 73 5.44 -3.18 16.88
C ILE A 73 4.41 -3.32 15.77
N GLY A 74 4.75 -4.15 14.81
CA GLY A 74 3.91 -4.55 13.70
C GLY A 74 4.24 -3.85 12.39
N GLN A 75 3.59 -4.34 11.33
CA GLN A 75 3.71 -3.80 9.97
C GLN A 75 2.32 -3.64 9.36
N ILE A 76 2.04 -2.47 8.81
CA ILE A 76 0.86 -2.22 8.00
C ILE A 76 1.27 -2.27 6.53
N LYS A 77 0.98 -3.36 5.85
CA LYS A 77 1.34 -3.58 4.44
C LYS A 77 0.22 -3.10 3.53
N CYS A 78 0.41 -1.93 2.91
CA CYS A 78 -0.57 -1.25 2.07
C CYS A 78 -0.46 -1.70 0.61
N TYR A 79 -1.32 -2.62 0.19
CA TYR A 79 -1.36 -3.15 -1.18
C TYR A 79 -2.33 -2.35 -2.06
N SER A 80 -2.03 -2.09 -3.27
CA SER A 80 -0.74 -2.20 -3.93
C SER A 80 -0.51 -0.98 -4.78
N ILE A 81 0.68 -0.39 -4.72
CA ILE A 81 1.07 0.70 -5.63
C ILE A 81 1.20 0.21 -7.08
N VAL A 82 1.36 -1.11 -7.26
CA VAL A 82 1.39 -1.79 -8.56
C VAL A 82 0.35 -2.92 -8.59
N PRO A 83 -0.96 -2.60 -8.71
CA PRO A 83 -2.00 -3.63 -8.81
C PRO A 83 -1.75 -4.55 -10.00
N TRP A 84 -2.21 -5.80 -9.93
CA TRP A 84 -1.95 -6.81 -10.98
C TRP A 84 -2.42 -6.40 -12.37
N ASN A 85 -3.47 -5.60 -12.47
CA ASN A 85 -4.01 -5.03 -13.72
C ASN A 85 -3.57 -3.58 -13.97
N ASN A 86 -2.69 -3.02 -13.11
CA ASN A 86 -2.29 -1.61 -13.08
C ASN A 86 -3.48 -0.63 -13.01
N GLN A 87 -4.63 -1.09 -12.48
CA GLN A 87 -5.88 -0.34 -12.47
C GLN A 87 -6.09 0.36 -11.13
N ILE A 88 -6.56 1.60 -11.21
CA ILE A 88 -7.07 2.36 -10.07
C ILE A 88 -8.54 2.70 -10.33
N ALA A 89 -9.40 2.43 -9.34
CA ALA A 89 -10.79 2.85 -9.35
C ALA A 89 -10.96 4.07 -8.45
N TYR A 90 -11.66 5.08 -8.94
CA TYR A 90 -11.96 6.31 -8.20
C TYR A 90 -13.31 6.89 -8.60
N TYR A 91 -13.92 7.67 -7.71
CA TYR A 91 -15.08 8.45 -8.05
C TYR A 91 -14.66 9.77 -8.71
N ASP A 92 -15.17 10.04 -9.91
CA ASP A 92 -14.93 11.29 -10.66
C ASP A 92 -16.14 12.20 -10.46
N GLU A 93 -15.98 13.30 -9.70
CA GLU A 93 -17.06 14.24 -9.44
C GLU A 93 -17.55 14.94 -10.72
N ALA A 94 -16.66 15.28 -11.65
CA ALA A 94 -17.04 15.95 -12.89
C ALA A 94 -17.91 15.05 -13.78
N GLN A 95 -17.68 13.73 -13.72
CA GLN A 95 -18.46 12.73 -14.47
C GLN A 95 -19.62 12.15 -13.66
N GLY A 96 -19.64 12.33 -12.32
CA GLY A 96 -20.66 11.80 -11.42
C GLY A 96 -20.69 10.27 -11.35
N LYS A 97 -19.56 9.57 -11.56
CA LYS A 97 -19.48 8.11 -11.59
C LYS A 97 -18.12 7.58 -11.18
N VAL A 98 -18.07 6.30 -10.87
CA VAL A 98 -16.80 5.57 -10.69
C VAL A 98 -16.14 5.38 -12.06
N VAL A 99 -14.85 5.70 -12.11
CA VAL A 99 -13.97 5.51 -13.27
C VAL A 99 -12.89 4.50 -12.88
N LYS A 100 -12.50 3.66 -13.85
CA LYS A 100 -11.39 2.71 -13.70
C LYS A 100 -10.39 2.98 -14.84
N GLU A 101 -9.16 3.27 -14.47
CA GLU A 101 -8.09 3.56 -15.40
C GLU A 101 -6.88 2.67 -15.11
N SER A 102 -6.23 2.17 -16.17
CA SER A 102 -5.00 1.38 -16.07
C SER A 102 -3.83 2.16 -16.63
N HIS A 103 -2.81 2.35 -15.79
CA HIS A 103 -1.60 3.08 -16.16
C HIS A 103 -0.38 2.33 -15.63
N ASN A 104 0.60 2.10 -16.51
CA ASN A 104 1.84 1.47 -16.10
C ASN A 104 2.62 2.38 -15.15
N PRO A 105 3.28 1.81 -14.12
CA PRO A 105 4.18 2.54 -13.24
C PRO A 105 5.20 3.38 -14.01
N GLY A 106 5.52 4.56 -13.49
CA GLY A 106 6.44 5.50 -14.10
C GLY A 106 5.85 6.41 -15.17
N THR A 107 4.66 6.10 -15.73
CA THR A 107 4.00 7.00 -16.69
C THR A 107 3.48 8.27 -16.03
N ALA A 108 3.35 9.36 -16.80
CA ALA A 108 2.86 10.65 -16.26
C ALA A 108 1.49 10.52 -15.60
N LYS A 109 0.57 9.77 -16.22
CA LYS A 109 -0.77 9.54 -15.67
C LYS A 109 -0.77 8.74 -14.37
N TRP A 110 0.08 7.74 -14.27
CA TRP A 110 0.26 6.98 -13.04
C TRP A 110 0.81 7.88 -11.92
N LYS A 111 1.79 8.74 -12.23
CA LYS A 111 2.36 9.70 -11.27
C LYS A 111 1.32 10.74 -10.81
N GLU A 112 0.49 11.27 -11.72
CA GLU A 112 -0.60 12.21 -11.39
C GLU A 112 -1.59 11.64 -10.36
N MET A 113 -1.72 10.32 -10.25
CA MET A 113 -2.60 9.65 -9.29
C MET A 113 -1.87 9.31 -7.99
N TRP A 114 -0.70 8.72 -8.07
CA TRP A 114 0.00 8.19 -6.91
C TRP A 114 0.75 9.25 -6.08
N GLU A 115 1.29 10.27 -6.71
CA GLU A 115 2.03 11.30 -5.97
C GLU A 115 1.12 12.08 -4.98
N PRO A 116 -0.08 12.54 -5.36
CA PRO A 116 -1.01 13.15 -4.41
C PRO A 116 -1.44 12.18 -3.30
N PHE A 117 -1.70 10.91 -3.64
CA PHE A 117 -2.05 9.90 -2.65
C PHE A 117 -0.95 9.70 -1.63
N LEU A 118 0.28 9.46 -2.05
CA LEU A 118 1.40 9.22 -1.13
C LEU A 118 1.66 10.42 -0.21
N LYS A 119 1.51 11.65 -0.71
CA LYS A 119 1.65 12.87 0.11
C LYS A 119 0.56 12.96 1.18
N ASP A 120 -0.70 12.82 0.79
CA ASP A 120 -1.84 12.89 1.69
C ASP A 120 -1.81 11.74 2.71
N PHE A 121 -1.51 10.51 2.24
CA PHE A 121 -1.40 9.34 3.09
C PHE A 121 -0.24 9.43 4.09
N MET A 122 0.86 10.09 3.74
CA MET A 122 1.96 10.36 4.66
C MET A 122 1.52 11.29 5.79
N GLU A 123 0.86 12.39 5.46
CA GLU A 123 0.32 13.32 6.45
C GLU A 123 -0.70 12.62 7.37
N HIS A 124 -1.60 11.83 6.79
CA HIS A 124 -2.58 11.04 7.54
C HIS A 124 -1.90 10.03 8.47
N SER A 125 -0.98 9.22 7.95
CA SER A 125 -0.28 8.20 8.74
C SER A 125 0.55 8.80 9.88
N LYS A 126 1.17 9.96 9.68
CA LYS A 126 1.87 10.71 10.72
C LYS A 126 0.92 11.24 11.79
N LYS A 127 -0.20 11.83 11.38
CA LYS A 127 -1.24 12.32 12.29
C LYS A 127 -1.78 11.20 13.19
N MET A 128 -1.93 9.99 12.64
CA MET A 128 -2.41 8.82 13.37
C MET A 128 -1.31 8.13 14.20
N GLY A 129 -0.03 8.47 14.00
CA GLY A 129 1.10 7.83 14.66
C GLY A 129 1.44 6.45 14.09
N TRP A 130 1.12 6.18 12.83
CA TRP A 130 1.32 4.88 12.18
C TRP A 130 2.43 4.90 11.12
N PHE A 131 2.98 6.05 10.80
CA PHE A 131 3.94 6.22 9.72
C PHE A 131 5.13 5.25 9.80
N ASP A 132 5.72 5.10 10.99
CA ASP A 132 6.92 4.28 11.21
C ASP A 132 6.70 2.77 11.05
N ILE A 133 5.45 2.32 11.06
CA ILE A 133 5.07 0.91 10.86
C ILE A 133 4.29 0.70 9.56
N THR A 134 4.13 1.73 8.74
CA THR A 134 3.41 1.66 7.45
C THR A 134 4.37 1.40 6.30
N TYR A 135 4.04 0.40 5.49
CA TYR A 135 4.79 -0.03 4.31
C TYR A 135 3.91 0.14 3.07
N ILE A 136 4.43 0.80 2.05
CA ILE A 136 3.84 0.73 0.71
C ILE A 136 4.30 -0.57 0.07
N SER A 137 3.34 -1.40 -0.32
CA SER A 137 3.58 -2.80 -0.64
C SER A 137 3.35 -3.10 -2.11
N MET A 138 4.13 -4.02 -2.63
CA MET A 138 4.07 -4.53 -4.00
C MET A 138 4.07 -6.05 -3.98
N ASP A 139 3.36 -6.64 -4.94
CA ASP A 139 3.35 -8.07 -5.15
C ASP A 139 4.41 -8.47 -6.20
N GLU A 140 4.46 -9.75 -6.55
CA GLU A 140 5.40 -10.40 -7.48
C GLU A 140 5.32 -9.85 -8.90
N ARG A 141 5.85 -8.64 -9.13
CA ARG A 141 5.85 -7.96 -10.42
C ARG A 141 7.25 -7.93 -11.04
N GLY A 142 7.34 -7.65 -12.33
CA GLY A 142 8.62 -7.45 -13.00
C GLY A 142 9.34 -6.15 -12.57
N LEU A 143 10.67 -6.13 -12.65
CA LEU A 143 11.48 -4.96 -12.30
C LEU A 143 11.07 -3.68 -13.07
N ASP A 144 10.65 -3.84 -14.32
CA ASP A 144 10.15 -2.76 -15.17
C ASP A 144 8.94 -2.01 -14.55
N GLN A 145 8.24 -2.64 -13.62
CA GLN A 145 7.13 -2.05 -12.87
C GLN A 145 7.50 -1.72 -11.42
N LEU A 146 8.33 -2.55 -10.78
CA LEU A 146 8.73 -2.35 -9.40
C LEU A 146 9.68 -1.15 -9.22
N GLU A 147 10.67 -0.98 -10.08
CA GLU A 147 11.62 0.12 -10.00
C GLU A 147 10.96 1.51 -10.05
N PRO A 148 10.08 1.82 -11.03
CA PRO A 148 9.39 3.11 -11.05
C PRO A 148 8.48 3.34 -9.83
N ALA A 149 7.96 2.27 -9.23
CA ALA A 149 7.15 2.37 -8.02
C ALA A 149 8.01 2.71 -6.81
N VAL A 150 9.16 2.07 -6.64
CA VAL A 150 10.14 2.39 -5.59
C VAL A 150 10.63 3.83 -5.74
N GLU A 151 11.01 4.26 -6.95
CA GLU A 151 11.39 5.64 -7.23
C GLU A 151 10.32 6.65 -6.80
N MET A 152 9.04 6.34 -7.05
CA MET A 152 7.92 7.18 -6.63
C MET A 152 7.82 7.27 -5.11
N ILE A 153 7.90 6.14 -4.39
CA ILE A 153 7.82 6.11 -2.93
C ILE A 153 8.97 6.92 -2.33
N GLU A 154 10.19 6.70 -2.79
CA GLU A 154 11.40 7.42 -2.33
C GLU A 154 11.40 8.92 -2.67
N SER A 155 10.66 9.33 -3.71
CA SER A 155 10.54 10.73 -4.11
C SER A 155 9.63 11.55 -3.20
N VAL A 156 8.67 10.90 -2.54
CA VAL A 156 7.75 11.55 -1.60
C VAL A 156 8.34 11.49 -0.20
N LYS A 157 8.81 12.63 0.29
CA LYS A 157 9.51 12.74 1.57
C LYS A 157 8.85 13.75 2.48
N ASP A 158 8.97 13.47 3.77
CA ASP A 158 8.62 14.44 4.81
C ASP A 158 9.69 15.53 4.99
N GLU A 159 9.48 16.43 5.97
CA GLU A 159 10.40 17.54 6.28
C GLU A 159 11.77 17.06 6.76
N ASP A 160 11.86 15.86 7.33
CA ASP A 160 13.09 15.24 7.81
C ASP A 160 13.79 14.38 6.74
N GLY A 161 13.18 14.27 5.55
CA GLY A 161 13.69 13.50 4.43
C GLY A 161 13.32 12.02 4.43
N ASN A 162 12.42 11.58 5.33
CA ASN A 162 11.95 10.21 5.39
C ASN A 162 10.85 9.96 4.36
N HIS A 163 10.83 8.77 3.76
CA HIS A 163 9.76 8.25 2.94
C HIS A 163 9.11 7.04 3.63
N PHE A 164 7.99 6.56 3.10
CA PHE A 164 7.40 5.31 3.57
C PHE A 164 8.37 4.15 3.43
N LYS A 165 8.31 3.22 4.36
CA LYS A 165 8.95 1.92 4.21
C LYS A 165 8.34 1.16 3.03
N ILE A 166 9.13 0.27 2.43
CA ILE A 166 8.76 -0.45 1.22
C ILE A 166 8.77 -1.94 1.51
N SER A 167 7.69 -2.63 1.14
CA SER A 167 7.68 -4.08 1.13
C SER A 167 7.38 -4.65 -0.25
N SER A 168 8.01 -5.77 -0.60
CA SER A 168 7.79 -6.43 -1.89
C SER A 168 7.84 -7.94 -1.78
N ALA A 169 6.94 -8.61 -2.51
CA ALA A 169 7.07 -10.03 -2.78
C ALA A 169 7.82 -10.24 -4.09
N LEU A 170 8.71 -11.21 -4.12
CA LEU A 170 9.50 -11.58 -5.31
C LEU A 170 9.34 -13.06 -5.62
N ASN A 171 9.10 -13.39 -6.89
CA ASN A 171 8.92 -14.77 -7.34
C ASN A 171 10.20 -15.61 -7.28
N TYR A 172 11.37 -14.95 -7.37
CA TYR A 172 12.66 -15.61 -7.37
C TYR A 172 13.79 -14.64 -7.02
N ALA A 173 14.87 -15.18 -6.50
CA ALA A 173 16.08 -14.42 -6.24
C ALA A 173 17.03 -14.57 -7.45
N ALA A 174 16.93 -13.64 -8.41
CA ALA A 174 17.84 -13.58 -9.54
C ALA A 174 18.83 -12.42 -9.37
N PRO A 175 20.04 -12.50 -9.93
CA PRO A 175 21.06 -11.44 -9.76
C PRO A 175 20.61 -10.05 -10.15
N GLU A 176 19.72 -9.91 -11.13
CA GLU A 176 19.14 -8.65 -11.57
C GLU A 176 18.31 -7.95 -10.50
N TYR A 177 17.85 -8.66 -9.48
CA TYR A 177 17.08 -8.10 -8.35
C TYR A 177 17.97 -7.63 -7.19
N TYR A 178 19.28 -7.91 -7.16
CA TYR A 178 20.08 -7.64 -5.97
C TYR A 178 20.15 -6.14 -5.62
N GLU A 179 20.38 -5.28 -6.61
CA GLU A 179 20.39 -3.83 -6.38
C GLU A 179 18.99 -3.31 -5.97
N PHE A 180 17.93 -3.91 -6.51
CA PHE A 180 16.56 -3.60 -6.15
C PHE A 180 16.27 -3.96 -4.69
N THR A 181 16.71 -5.15 -4.24
CA THR A 181 16.44 -5.62 -2.88
C THR A 181 17.09 -4.75 -1.81
N ASP A 182 18.19 -4.08 -2.10
CA ASP A 182 18.85 -3.17 -1.16
C ASP A 182 17.99 -1.91 -0.81
N ARG A 183 16.94 -1.65 -1.62
CA ARG A 183 16.00 -0.53 -1.44
C ARG A 183 14.70 -0.96 -0.74
N ILE A 184 14.54 -2.22 -0.40
CA ILE A 184 13.30 -2.79 0.16
C ILE A 184 13.51 -3.11 1.63
N ASP A 185 12.64 -2.58 2.50
CA ASP A 185 12.72 -2.78 3.96
C ASP A 185 12.21 -4.15 4.40
N ASP A 186 11.24 -4.72 3.67
CA ASP A 186 10.68 -6.04 3.96
C ASP A 186 10.45 -6.84 2.67
N ILE A 187 11.09 -7.99 2.58
CA ILE A 187 11.08 -8.84 1.37
C ILE A 187 10.50 -10.20 1.68
N SER A 188 9.49 -10.60 0.89
CA SER A 188 9.04 -11.99 0.79
C SER A 188 9.56 -12.61 -0.50
N ILE A 189 10.39 -13.65 -0.40
CA ILE A 189 10.93 -14.34 -1.57
C ILE A 189 10.36 -15.75 -1.65
N ASN A 190 9.83 -16.11 -2.82
CA ASN A 190 9.51 -17.49 -3.12
C ASN A 190 10.83 -18.27 -3.29
N LEU A 191 11.11 -19.14 -2.35
CA LEU A 191 12.27 -20.04 -2.40
C LEU A 191 12.06 -21.21 -3.36
N GLY A 192 11.20 -21.04 -4.38
CA GLY A 192 10.75 -22.05 -5.33
C GLY A 192 11.77 -23.09 -5.76
N ASN A 193 11.25 -24.18 -6.19
CA ASN A 193 11.94 -25.45 -6.52
C ASN A 193 13.06 -25.33 -7.55
#